data_a42e3f8182ee7e154b0bc3f440875b89
#
_entry.id   a42e3f8182ee7e154b0bc3f440875b89
#
_cell.length_a   1.000
_cell.length_b   1.000
_cell.length_c   1.000
_cell.angle_alpha   90.00
_cell.angle_beta   90.00
_cell.angle_gamma   90.00
#
_symmetry.space_group_name_H-M   'P 1'
#
loop_
_entity.id
_entity.type
_entity.pdbx_description
1 polymer ?
#
loop_
_entity_poly.entity_id
_entity_poly.type
_entity_poly.pdbx_seq_one_letter_code
_entity_poly.pdbx_strand_id
1 'polypeptide(L)'
;MRLLLLEDDETVAGPIYELMCSAGHETDWASNDYEAELSLQNGSYDLVLIALGFARLDALDMLRRYRHRGGNAPVIAMIGRNTQESPMAALDAGADDYLIKPFDPADFNARIRVLLRRPQQNVDPGVDGDLKLDHTRCAVQLKSESVALKPSEFRLLFALVNEPLRIFTRAELAMRIYGRRKSVVNNAVDVHVHALRRKLGAEQIVTVRGVGYRLR
;
A
#
# COMPACT_ATOMS: atom_id res chain seq x y z
N MET A 1 12.59 6.35 -11.49
CA MET A 1 11.81 6.61 -10.27
C MET A 1 12.77 6.56 -9.11
N ARG A 2 12.51 7.35 -8.07
CA ARG A 2 13.38 7.41 -6.89
C ARG A 2 12.81 6.56 -5.76
N LEU A 3 13.57 5.57 -5.31
CA LEU A 3 13.18 4.62 -4.28
C LEU A 3 14.02 4.81 -3.03
N LEU A 4 13.45 4.50 -1.86
CA LEU A 4 14.18 4.46 -0.60
C LEU A 4 14.14 3.04 -0.04
N LEU A 5 15.31 2.49 0.28
CA LEU A 5 15.46 1.22 0.98
C LEU A 5 15.93 1.47 2.40
N LEU A 6 15.16 1.03 3.38
CA LEU A 6 15.49 1.05 4.80
C LEU A 6 15.75 -0.38 5.26
N GLU A 7 17.01 -0.76 5.41
CA GLU A 7 17.45 -2.10 5.81
C GLU A 7 18.84 -2.01 6.45
N ASP A 8 19.02 -2.55 7.65
CA ASP A 8 20.27 -2.54 8.40
C ASP A 8 21.17 -3.73 8.09
N ASP A 9 20.62 -4.81 7.56
CA ASP A 9 21.39 -5.99 7.15
C ASP A 9 21.88 -5.83 5.71
N GLU A 10 23.18 -5.55 5.56
CA GLU A 10 23.84 -5.38 4.26
C GLU A 10 23.69 -6.61 3.35
N THR A 11 23.63 -7.80 3.93
CA THR A 11 23.48 -9.05 3.17
C THR A 11 22.09 -9.19 2.56
N VAL A 12 21.11 -8.51 3.14
CA VAL A 12 19.73 -8.42 2.64
C VAL A 12 19.56 -7.20 1.74
N ALA A 13 20.12 -6.06 2.14
CA ALA A 13 19.99 -4.79 1.42
C ALA A 13 20.67 -4.85 0.05
N GLY A 14 21.88 -5.41 -0.05
CA GLY A 14 22.66 -5.43 -1.29
C GLY A 14 21.90 -6.04 -2.48
N PRO A 15 21.41 -7.27 -2.40
CA PRO A 15 20.63 -7.89 -3.48
C PRO A 15 19.34 -7.11 -3.83
N ILE A 16 18.67 -6.51 -2.85
CA ILE A 16 17.46 -5.71 -3.08
C ILE A 16 17.84 -4.41 -3.80
N TYR A 17 18.89 -3.75 -3.34
CA TYR A 17 19.42 -2.53 -3.96
C TYR A 17 19.81 -2.77 -5.43
N GLU A 18 20.58 -3.84 -5.70
CA GLU A 18 20.97 -4.21 -7.07
C GLU A 18 19.75 -4.53 -7.95
N LEU A 19 18.75 -5.21 -7.40
CA LEU A 19 17.52 -5.52 -8.12
C LEU A 19 16.76 -4.25 -8.51
N MET A 20 16.67 -3.26 -7.63
CA MET A 20 16.03 -1.97 -7.91
C MET A 20 16.82 -1.15 -8.94
N CYS A 21 18.15 -1.07 -8.80
CA CYS A 21 19.01 -0.37 -9.74
C CYS A 21 18.97 -1.02 -11.14
N SER A 22 19.00 -2.35 -11.22
CA SER A 22 18.91 -3.08 -12.51
C SER A 22 17.56 -2.90 -13.20
N ALA A 23 16.50 -2.63 -12.43
CA ALA A 23 15.19 -2.27 -12.96
C ALA A 23 15.09 -0.80 -13.41
N GLY A 24 16.19 -0.04 -13.35
CA GLY A 24 16.27 1.35 -13.80
C GLY A 24 15.74 2.37 -12.81
N HIS A 25 15.71 2.03 -11.51
CA HIS A 25 15.33 2.96 -10.46
C HIS A 25 16.56 3.61 -9.83
N GLU A 26 16.43 4.89 -9.49
CA GLU A 26 17.37 5.59 -8.61
C GLU A 26 17.03 5.19 -7.16
N THR A 27 18.00 4.62 -6.45
CA THR A 27 17.74 4.04 -5.15
C THR A 27 18.66 4.63 -4.10
N ASP A 28 18.07 5.21 -3.06
CA ASP A 28 18.79 5.59 -1.84
C ASP A 28 18.67 4.44 -0.83
N TRP A 29 19.74 4.17 -0.11
CA TRP A 29 19.76 3.17 0.95
C TRP A 29 20.15 3.82 2.28
N ALA A 30 19.32 3.63 3.29
CA ALA A 30 19.56 4.03 4.65
C ALA A 30 19.72 2.78 5.53
N SER A 31 20.86 2.67 6.20
CA SER A 31 21.26 1.52 7.00
C SER A 31 21.06 1.72 8.50
N ASN A 32 20.62 2.90 8.92
CA ASN A 32 20.39 3.25 10.32
C ASN A 32 19.26 4.27 10.47
N ASP A 33 18.81 4.44 11.72
CA ASP A 33 17.67 5.28 12.11
C ASP A 33 17.83 6.74 11.67
N TYR A 34 19.03 7.27 11.84
CA TYR A 34 19.30 8.67 11.52
C TYR A 34 19.19 8.93 10.03
N GLU A 35 19.81 8.09 9.20
CA GLU A 35 19.71 8.16 7.74
C GLU A 35 18.27 7.96 7.27
N ALA A 36 17.56 7.01 7.87
CA ALA A 36 16.17 6.73 7.56
C ALA A 36 15.25 7.92 7.85
N GLU A 37 15.35 8.49 9.05
CA GLU A 37 14.57 9.69 9.42
C GLU A 37 14.92 10.89 8.53
N LEU A 38 16.21 11.13 8.27
CA LEU A 38 16.67 12.23 7.42
C LEU A 38 16.15 12.08 5.99
N SER A 39 16.21 10.87 5.44
CA SER A 39 15.72 10.55 4.10
C SER A 39 14.21 10.74 3.99
N LEU A 40 13.44 10.25 4.96
CA LEU A 40 11.99 10.38 4.99
C LEU A 40 11.52 11.82 5.21
N GLN A 41 12.32 12.66 5.89
CA GLN A 41 11.98 14.07 6.11
C GLN A 41 12.28 14.96 4.90
N ASN A 42 13.39 14.72 4.23
CA ASN A 42 13.93 15.63 3.21
C ASN A 42 13.77 15.08 1.79
N GLY A 43 13.53 13.78 1.62
CA GLY A 43 13.44 13.13 0.33
C GLY A 43 12.01 13.07 -0.21
N SER A 44 11.90 13.22 -1.53
CA SER A 44 10.68 12.88 -2.26
C SER A 44 10.92 11.53 -2.96
N TYR A 45 10.23 10.51 -2.51
CA TYR A 45 10.34 9.16 -3.04
C TYR A 45 9.06 8.72 -3.72
N ASP A 46 9.22 7.96 -4.80
CA ASP A 46 8.10 7.31 -5.49
C ASP A 46 7.65 6.03 -4.75
N LEU A 47 8.56 5.41 -3.96
CA LEU A 47 8.29 4.23 -3.13
C LEU A 47 9.32 4.14 -1.99
N VAL A 48 8.88 3.65 -0.85
CA VAL A 48 9.73 3.32 0.30
C VAL A 48 9.61 1.83 0.61
N LEU A 49 10.75 1.17 0.76
CA LEU A 49 10.84 -0.19 1.30
C LEU A 49 11.38 -0.10 2.73
N ILE A 50 10.67 -0.63 3.68
CA ILE A 50 11.07 -0.60 5.08
C ILE A 50 11.16 -2.02 5.66
N ALA A 51 12.34 -2.42 6.12
CA ALA A 51 12.48 -3.66 6.84
C ALA A 51 11.89 -3.54 8.24
N LEU A 52 11.07 -4.50 8.63
CA LEU A 52 10.65 -4.67 10.01
C LEU A 52 11.60 -5.64 10.71
N GLY A 53 11.87 -5.36 11.99
CA GLY A 53 12.85 -6.13 12.76
C GLY A 53 14.24 -5.50 12.74
N PHE A 54 14.36 -4.23 12.40
CA PHE A 54 15.56 -3.44 12.64
C PHE A 54 16.00 -3.56 14.10
N ALA A 55 17.24 -3.94 14.36
CA ALA A 55 17.71 -4.20 15.72
C ALA A 55 17.70 -2.97 16.65
N ARG A 56 17.61 -1.78 16.09
CA ARG A 56 17.70 -0.49 16.81
C ARG A 56 16.54 0.47 16.52
N LEU A 57 15.58 0.11 15.66
CA LEU A 57 14.51 1.01 15.21
C LEU A 57 13.15 0.36 15.41
N ASP A 58 12.24 1.08 16.02
CA ASP A 58 10.82 0.79 15.87
C ASP A 58 10.35 1.28 14.50
N ALA A 59 10.52 0.42 13.49
CA ALA A 59 10.14 0.71 12.10
C ALA A 59 8.65 1.01 11.97
N LEU A 60 7.80 0.41 12.82
CA LEU A 60 6.36 0.68 12.84
C LEU A 60 6.08 2.08 13.36
N ASP A 61 6.78 2.52 14.40
CA ASP A 61 6.62 3.87 14.93
C ASP A 61 7.17 4.92 13.95
N MET A 62 8.32 4.66 13.30
CA MET A 62 8.84 5.51 12.23
C MET A 62 7.81 5.65 11.10
N LEU A 63 7.19 4.56 10.67
CA LEU A 63 6.17 4.57 9.62
C LEU A 63 4.94 5.38 10.05
N ARG A 64 4.49 5.24 11.29
CA ARG A 64 3.39 6.08 11.82
C ARG A 64 3.75 7.57 11.81
N ARG A 65 4.96 7.93 12.27
CA ARG A 65 5.46 9.31 12.24
C ARG A 65 5.54 9.84 10.81
N TYR A 66 6.07 9.06 9.88
CA TYR A 66 6.11 9.43 8.47
C TYR A 66 4.72 9.75 7.93
N ARG A 67 3.74 8.89 8.16
CA ARG A 67 2.35 9.12 7.75
C ARG A 67 1.71 10.32 8.44
N HIS A 68 1.96 10.50 9.72
CA HIS A 68 1.41 11.63 10.49
C HIS A 68 1.93 12.98 10.00
N ARG A 69 3.16 13.02 9.52
CA ARG A 69 3.78 14.22 8.91
C ARG A 69 3.35 14.45 7.46
N GLY A 70 2.41 13.68 6.93
CA GLY A 70 1.89 13.82 5.56
C GLY A 70 2.69 13.07 4.51
N GLY A 71 3.56 12.15 4.89
CA GLY A 71 4.29 11.27 3.97
C GLY A 71 3.35 10.40 3.16
N ASN A 72 3.32 10.59 1.83
CA ASN A 72 2.36 9.97 0.92
C ASN A 72 2.99 8.94 -0.04
N ALA A 73 4.31 8.78 -0.04
CA ALA A 73 4.92 7.74 -0.86
C ALA A 73 4.37 6.36 -0.46
N PRO A 74 4.09 5.48 -1.42
CA PRO A 74 3.76 4.09 -1.13
C PRO A 74 4.86 3.44 -0.30
N VAL A 75 4.49 2.60 0.67
CA VAL A 75 5.42 1.89 1.54
C VAL A 75 5.18 0.39 1.47
N ILE A 76 6.22 -0.37 1.18
CA ILE A 76 6.24 -1.84 1.33
C ILE A 76 7.01 -2.19 2.60
N ALA A 77 6.37 -2.88 3.52
CA ALA A 77 7.03 -3.43 4.69
C ALA A 77 7.65 -4.80 4.36
N MET A 78 8.96 -4.95 4.60
CA MET A 78 9.67 -6.22 4.45
C MET A 78 9.80 -6.90 5.81
N ILE A 79 9.20 -8.07 5.95
CA ILE A 79 9.03 -8.76 7.23
C ILE A 79 9.84 -10.06 7.24
N GLY A 80 10.68 -10.26 8.24
CA GLY A 80 11.37 -11.52 8.44
C GLY A 80 10.43 -12.63 8.91
N ARG A 81 10.73 -13.89 8.58
CA ARG A 81 9.89 -15.04 9.02
C ARG A 81 9.83 -15.21 10.55
N ASN A 82 10.88 -14.77 11.24
CA ASN A 82 11.05 -14.96 12.68
C ASN A 82 10.93 -13.66 13.47
N THR A 83 10.39 -12.59 12.86
CA THR A 83 10.16 -11.33 13.56
C THR A 83 8.82 -11.37 14.32
N GLN A 84 8.71 -10.60 15.40
CA GLN A 84 7.48 -10.48 16.18
C GLN A 84 6.45 -9.60 15.50
N GLU A 85 6.88 -8.78 14.54
CA GLU A 85 6.01 -7.88 13.81
C GLU A 85 5.12 -8.66 12.85
N SER A 86 3.84 -8.44 13.00
CA SER A 86 2.85 -9.04 12.12
C SER A 86 2.62 -8.19 10.86
N PRO A 87 2.27 -8.80 9.73
CA PRO A 87 1.82 -8.07 8.55
C PRO A 87 0.70 -7.06 8.83
N MET A 88 -0.18 -7.40 9.76
CA MET A 88 -1.28 -6.51 10.17
C MET A 88 -0.75 -5.27 10.86
N ALA A 89 0.21 -5.41 11.79
CA ALA A 89 0.81 -4.26 12.46
C ALA A 89 1.49 -3.30 11.48
N ALA A 90 2.12 -3.82 10.42
CA ALA A 90 2.70 -3.01 9.35
C ALA A 90 1.63 -2.21 8.60
N LEU A 91 0.54 -2.86 8.20
CA LEU A 91 -0.55 -2.21 7.48
C LEU A 91 -1.27 -1.18 8.36
N ASP A 92 -1.51 -1.50 9.63
CA ASP A 92 -2.12 -0.58 10.59
C ASP A 92 -1.22 0.63 10.87
N ALA A 93 0.10 0.45 10.83
CA ALA A 93 1.07 1.54 10.93
C ALA A 93 1.10 2.43 9.69
N GLY A 94 0.52 1.99 8.57
CA GLY A 94 0.40 2.77 7.34
C GLY A 94 1.19 2.24 6.16
N ALA A 95 1.72 1.01 6.21
CA ALA A 95 2.25 0.34 5.01
C ALA A 95 1.13 0.08 4.01
N ASP A 96 1.47 0.12 2.72
CA ASP A 96 0.53 -0.11 1.63
C ASP A 96 0.52 -1.55 1.18
N ASP A 97 1.65 -2.23 1.38
CA ASP A 97 1.82 -3.65 1.11
C ASP A 97 2.93 -4.21 2.01
N TYR A 98 3.10 -5.52 2.02
CA TYR A 98 4.19 -6.17 2.71
C TYR A 98 4.78 -7.33 1.91
N LEU A 99 6.04 -7.66 2.21
CA LEU A 99 6.78 -8.80 1.66
C LEU A 99 7.38 -9.60 2.81
N ILE A 100 7.34 -10.93 2.71
CA ILE A 100 8.00 -11.79 3.69
C ILE A 100 9.34 -12.24 3.14
N LYS A 101 10.40 -11.90 3.86
CA LYS A 101 11.76 -12.32 3.54
C LYS A 101 11.98 -13.83 3.85
N PRO A 102 12.64 -14.59 2.98
CA PRO A 102 13.08 -14.25 1.64
C PRO A 102 11.91 -14.25 0.64
N PHE A 103 11.94 -13.35 -0.33
CA PHE A 103 10.92 -13.20 -1.37
C PHE A 103 11.52 -13.45 -2.77
N ASP A 104 10.64 -13.83 -3.68
CA ASP A 104 10.99 -14.02 -5.08
C ASP A 104 11.17 -12.65 -5.76
N PRO A 105 12.26 -12.42 -6.52
CA PRO A 105 12.43 -11.19 -7.30
C PRO A 105 11.27 -10.87 -8.25
N ALA A 106 10.61 -11.87 -8.80
CA ALA A 106 9.44 -11.66 -9.65
C ALA A 106 8.23 -11.15 -8.86
N ASP A 107 7.99 -11.65 -7.65
CA ASP A 107 6.93 -11.15 -6.74
C ASP A 107 7.23 -9.71 -6.30
N PHE A 108 8.50 -9.44 -5.94
CA PHE A 108 8.98 -8.11 -5.60
C PHE A 108 8.73 -7.10 -6.74
N ASN A 109 9.20 -7.40 -7.95
CA ASN A 109 9.02 -6.54 -9.11
C ASN A 109 7.54 -6.34 -9.49
N ALA A 110 6.72 -7.38 -9.35
CA ALA A 110 5.29 -7.27 -9.60
C ALA A 110 4.60 -6.28 -8.65
N ARG A 111 4.95 -6.32 -7.36
CA ARG A 111 4.40 -5.41 -6.35
C ARG A 111 4.85 -3.97 -6.55
N ILE A 112 6.16 -3.76 -6.78
CA ILE A 112 6.70 -2.44 -7.11
C ILE A 112 5.98 -1.88 -8.34
N ARG A 113 5.84 -2.67 -9.39
CA ARG A 113 5.16 -2.23 -10.62
C ARG A 113 3.70 -1.82 -10.36
N VAL A 114 2.99 -2.57 -9.52
CA VAL A 114 1.61 -2.23 -9.15
C VAL A 114 1.54 -0.93 -8.36
N LEU A 115 2.48 -0.73 -7.42
CA LEU A 115 2.53 0.47 -6.58
C LEU A 115 3.03 1.70 -7.33
N LEU A 116 4.01 1.52 -8.22
CA LEU A 116 4.60 2.59 -9.03
C LEU A 116 3.87 2.82 -10.36
N ARG A 117 2.87 2.03 -10.67
CA ARG A 117 2.08 2.21 -11.89
C ARG A 117 1.43 3.59 -11.83
N ARG A 118 2.09 4.58 -12.45
CA ARG A 118 1.45 5.87 -12.73
C ARG A 118 0.24 5.57 -13.59
N PRO A 119 -0.96 5.93 -13.19
CA PRO A 119 -2.09 5.80 -14.09
C PRO A 119 -1.80 6.75 -15.25
N GLN A 120 -1.61 6.20 -16.42
CA GLN A 120 -1.81 6.99 -17.63
C GLN A 120 -3.24 7.53 -17.54
N GLN A 121 -3.37 8.84 -17.78
CA GLN A 121 -4.56 9.62 -17.85
C GLN A 121 -5.76 8.85 -18.45
N ASN A 122 -6.42 8.07 -17.64
CA ASN A 122 -7.75 7.62 -17.90
C ASN A 122 -8.55 7.99 -16.66
N VAL A 123 -9.18 9.14 -16.74
CA VAL A 123 -10.36 9.44 -15.94
C VAL A 123 -11.39 8.44 -16.45
N ASP A 124 -11.46 7.24 -15.86
CA ASP A 124 -12.57 6.35 -16.09
C ASP A 124 -13.83 7.08 -15.63
N PRO A 125 -14.82 7.25 -16.52
CA PRO A 125 -16.10 7.82 -16.12
C PRO A 125 -16.71 6.85 -15.09
N GLY A 126 -16.65 7.25 -13.81
CA GLY A 126 -17.23 6.48 -12.73
C GLY A 126 -18.70 6.18 -12.98
N VAL A 127 -19.13 5.07 -12.41
CA VAL A 127 -20.53 4.70 -12.29
C VAL A 127 -21.26 5.83 -11.55
N ASP A 128 -22.30 6.38 -12.16
CA ASP A 128 -23.08 7.53 -11.65
C ASP A 128 -22.29 8.85 -11.42
N GLY A 129 -21.83 9.50 -12.47
CA GLY A 129 -21.51 10.95 -12.55
C GLY A 129 -20.76 11.67 -11.42
N ASP A 130 -20.87 11.22 -10.20
CA ASP A 130 -20.43 11.89 -8.98
C ASP A 130 -19.11 11.37 -8.38
N LEU A 131 -18.64 10.18 -8.78
CA LEU A 131 -17.45 9.54 -8.20
C LEU A 131 -16.34 9.41 -9.26
N LYS A 132 -15.31 10.24 -9.16
CA LYS A 132 -14.14 10.21 -10.04
C LYS A 132 -12.90 9.81 -9.28
N LEU A 133 -12.15 8.83 -9.78
CA LEU A 133 -10.92 8.36 -9.18
C LEU A 133 -9.72 9.17 -9.70
N ASP A 134 -8.96 9.77 -8.79
CA ASP A 134 -7.65 10.38 -9.09
C ASP A 134 -6.55 9.40 -8.66
N HIS A 135 -6.03 8.66 -9.62
CA HIS A 135 -4.98 7.68 -9.41
C HIS A 135 -3.66 8.31 -8.97
N THR A 136 -3.37 9.53 -9.43
CA THR A 136 -2.09 10.20 -9.17
C THR A 136 -1.97 10.61 -7.70
N ARG A 137 -3.09 10.95 -7.09
CA ARG A 137 -3.16 11.45 -5.71
C ARG A 137 -3.70 10.42 -4.72
N CYS A 138 -4.02 9.19 -5.19
CA CYS A 138 -4.78 8.21 -4.40
C CYS A 138 -6.01 8.86 -3.75
N ALA A 139 -6.71 9.68 -4.51
CA ALA A 139 -7.86 10.44 -4.06
C ALA A 139 -9.10 10.10 -4.88
N VAL A 140 -10.25 10.35 -4.32
CA VAL A 140 -11.52 10.26 -5.02
C VAL A 140 -12.21 11.62 -4.96
N GLN A 141 -12.74 12.07 -6.08
CA GLN A 141 -13.69 13.17 -6.12
C GLN A 141 -15.09 12.60 -5.96
N LEU A 142 -15.77 13.04 -4.92
CA LEU A 142 -17.18 12.75 -4.68
C LEU A 142 -17.93 14.07 -4.64
N LYS A 143 -18.87 14.30 -5.56
CA LYS A 143 -19.66 15.55 -5.65
C LYS A 143 -18.80 16.83 -5.62
N SER A 144 -17.66 16.82 -6.33
CA SER A 144 -16.68 17.92 -6.40
C SER A 144 -15.78 18.10 -5.16
N GLU A 145 -15.93 17.30 -4.12
CA GLU A 145 -15.00 17.27 -2.98
C GLU A 145 -13.93 16.20 -3.20
N SER A 146 -12.67 16.57 -2.97
CA SER A 146 -11.55 15.63 -3.07
C SER A 146 -11.32 14.95 -1.72
N VAL A 147 -11.44 13.63 -1.68
CA VAL A 147 -11.22 12.81 -0.50
C VAL A 147 -9.95 11.99 -0.66
N ALA A 148 -8.96 12.24 0.19
CA ALA A 148 -7.72 11.47 0.20
C ALA A 148 -7.95 10.07 0.76
N LEU A 149 -7.46 9.07 0.05
CA LEU A 149 -7.55 7.67 0.43
C LEU A 149 -6.15 7.11 0.74
N LYS A 150 -6.07 6.16 1.65
CA LYS A 150 -4.87 5.33 1.78
C LYS A 150 -4.76 4.43 0.54
N PRO A 151 -3.55 4.06 0.08
CA PRO A 151 -3.39 3.23 -1.12
C PRO A 151 -4.18 1.90 -1.10
N SER A 152 -4.28 1.24 0.05
CA SER A 152 -5.11 0.04 0.19
C SER A 152 -6.61 0.32 0.09
N GLU A 153 -7.09 1.44 0.64
CA GLU A 153 -8.46 1.92 0.49
C GLU A 153 -8.75 2.24 -0.98
N PHE A 154 -7.80 2.93 -1.63
CA PHE A 154 -7.91 3.26 -3.06
C PHE A 154 -7.98 2.00 -3.93
N ARG A 155 -7.10 1.00 -3.70
CA ARG A 155 -7.15 -0.28 -4.44
C ARG A 155 -8.47 -1.02 -4.25
N LEU A 156 -8.99 -1.02 -3.02
CA LEU A 156 -10.28 -1.64 -2.74
C LEU A 156 -11.39 -0.92 -3.50
N LEU A 157 -11.44 0.40 -3.40
CA LEU A 157 -12.43 1.21 -4.11
C LEU A 157 -12.30 1.03 -5.63
N PHE A 158 -11.08 1.06 -6.16
CA PHE A 158 -10.79 0.83 -7.57
C PHE A 158 -11.30 -0.54 -8.05
N ALA A 159 -11.09 -1.60 -7.26
CA ALA A 159 -11.61 -2.91 -7.61
C ALA A 159 -13.15 -2.92 -7.71
N LEU A 160 -13.82 -2.24 -6.79
CA LEU A 160 -15.28 -2.15 -6.76
C LEU A 160 -15.84 -1.26 -7.89
N VAL A 161 -15.17 -0.16 -8.21
CA VAL A 161 -15.59 0.78 -9.26
C VAL A 161 -15.44 0.17 -10.66
N ASN A 162 -14.39 -0.61 -10.90
CA ASN A 162 -14.18 -1.24 -12.21
C ASN A 162 -15.22 -2.32 -12.55
N GLU A 163 -15.84 -2.92 -11.56
CA GLU A 163 -16.86 -3.95 -11.75
C GLU A 163 -18.04 -3.70 -10.77
N PRO A 164 -18.80 -2.61 -10.95
CA PRO A 164 -19.72 -2.09 -9.93
C PRO A 164 -20.88 -3.03 -9.59
N LEU A 165 -21.34 -3.83 -10.54
CA LEU A 165 -22.42 -4.79 -10.33
C LEU A 165 -21.93 -6.13 -9.76
N ARG A 166 -20.61 -6.33 -9.70
CA ARG A 166 -20.03 -7.56 -9.20
C ARG A 166 -19.98 -7.58 -7.68
N ILE A 167 -20.34 -8.71 -7.11
CA ILE A 167 -20.14 -9.00 -5.70
C ILE A 167 -18.76 -9.66 -5.55
N PHE A 168 -17.90 -9.02 -4.80
CA PHE A 168 -16.57 -9.54 -4.48
C PHE A 168 -16.59 -10.21 -3.12
N THR A 169 -16.04 -11.41 -3.05
CA THR A 169 -15.77 -12.05 -1.76
C THR A 169 -14.63 -11.33 -1.02
N ARG A 170 -14.56 -11.51 0.30
CA ARG A 170 -13.44 -10.98 1.09
C ARG A 170 -12.08 -11.48 0.59
N ALA A 171 -12.02 -12.74 0.20
CA ALA A 171 -10.80 -13.35 -0.33
C ALA A 171 -10.37 -12.73 -1.66
N GLU A 172 -11.30 -12.47 -2.58
CA GLU A 172 -11.01 -11.80 -3.86
C GLU A 172 -10.52 -10.37 -3.64
N LEU A 173 -11.17 -9.60 -2.77
CA LEU A 173 -10.73 -8.24 -2.43
C LEU A 173 -9.37 -8.24 -1.76
N ALA A 174 -9.15 -9.15 -0.81
CA ALA A 174 -7.87 -9.33 -0.18
C ALA A 174 -6.77 -9.66 -1.20
N MET A 175 -7.06 -10.52 -2.16
CA MET A 175 -6.13 -10.87 -3.23
C MET A 175 -5.81 -9.67 -4.13
N ARG A 176 -6.79 -8.82 -4.44
CA ARG A 176 -6.59 -7.60 -5.25
C ARG A 176 -5.83 -6.50 -4.49
N ILE A 177 -6.04 -6.41 -3.18
CA ILE A 177 -5.35 -5.44 -2.32
C ILE A 177 -3.91 -5.91 -2.01
N TYR A 178 -3.73 -7.20 -1.68
CA TYR A 178 -2.51 -7.74 -1.09
C TYR A 178 -1.76 -8.76 -1.96
N GLY A 179 -2.33 -9.18 -3.11
CA GLY A 179 -1.74 -10.16 -4.02
C GLY A 179 -1.96 -11.63 -3.64
N ARG A 180 -1.42 -12.55 -4.46
CA ARG A 180 -1.74 -14.00 -4.43
C ARG A 180 -1.17 -14.78 -3.22
N ARG A 181 -0.26 -14.25 -2.46
CA ARG A 181 0.35 -14.97 -1.32
C ARG A 181 -0.23 -14.47 -0.02
N LYS A 182 -1.33 -15.04 0.46
CA LYS A 182 -1.58 -15.44 1.85
C LYS A 182 -3.04 -15.62 2.24
N SER A 183 -3.23 -16.44 3.27
CA SER A 183 -4.35 -16.35 4.20
C SER A 183 -4.35 -14.96 4.86
N VAL A 184 -4.91 -13.97 4.16
CA VAL A 184 -5.18 -12.67 4.75
C VAL A 184 -6.17 -12.92 5.88
N VAL A 185 -5.86 -12.47 7.08
CA VAL A 185 -6.78 -12.48 8.20
C VAL A 185 -8.09 -11.87 7.71
N ASN A 186 -9.20 -12.61 7.85
CA ASN A 186 -10.51 -12.31 7.26
C ASN A 186 -11.02 -10.89 7.53
N ASN A 187 -10.45 -10.16 8.51
CA ASN A 187 -10.90 -8.85 8.95
C ASN A 187 -10.20 -7.66 8.26
N ALA A 188 -9.09 -7.88 7.52
CA ALA A 188 -8.34 -6.77 6.93
C ALA A 188 -9.17 -5.99 5.89
N VAL A 189 -9.94 -6.69 5.07
CA VAL A 189 -10.85 -6.07 4.08
C VAL A 189 -11.95 -5.28 4.78
N ASP A 190 -12.50 -5.81 5.87
CA ASP A 190 -13.58 -5.17 6.62
C ASP A 190 -13.13 -3.83 7.24
N VAL A 191 -11.90 -3.74 7.69
CA VAL A 191 -11.28 -2.48 8.18
C VAL A 191 -11.23 -1.42 7.07
N HIS A 192 -10.79 -1.81 5.87
CA HIS A 192 -10.74 -0.87 4.73
C HIS A 192 -12.14 -0.48 4.23
N VAL A 193 -13.08 -1.42 4.20
CA VAL A 193 -14.49 -1.12 3.89
C VAL A 193 -15.06 -0.12 4.91
N HIS A 194 -14.79 -0.33 6.21
CA HIS A 194 -15.24 0.60 7.24
C HIS A 194 -14.63 2.00 7.05
N ALA A 195 -13.33 2.08 6.78
CA ALA A 195 -12.66 3.35 6.54
C ALA A 195 -13.19 4.09 5.30
N LEU A 196 -13.44 3.36 4.20
CA LEU A 196 -14.06 3.91 2.99
C LEU A 196 -15.48 4.42 3.24
N ARG A 197 -16.31 3.66 3.96
CA ARG A 197 -17.66 4.10 4.33
C ARG A 197 -17.68 5.38 5.15
N ARG A 198 -16.70 5.56 6.05
CA ARG A 198 -16.55 6.81 6.81
C ARG A 198 -16.19 8.00 5.94
N LYS A 199 -15.43 7.76 4.87
CA LYS A 199 -14.93 8.82 3.97
C LYS A 199 -15.90 9.16 2.83
N LEU A 200 -16.59 8.14 2.29
CA LEU A 200 -17.42 8.28 1.09
C LEU A 200 -18.91 8.24 1.36
N GLY A 201 -19.31 7.85 2.55
CA GLY A 201 -20.71 7.55 2.89
C GLY A 201 -20.95 6.06 3.03
N ALA A 202 -21.78 5.70 4.02
CA ALA A 202 -22.04 4.31 4.39
C ALA A 202 -22.74 3.51 3.27
N GLU A 203 -23.48 4.19 2.42
CA GLU A 203 -24.29 3.63 1.33
C GLU A 203 -23.47 3.25 0.10
N GLN A 204 -22.27 3.82 -0.08
CA GLN A 204 -21.47 3.61 -1.31
C GLN A 204 -21.01 2.16 -1.49
N ILE A 205 -20.77 1.46 -0.40
CA ILE A 205 -20.35 0.06 -0.43
C ILE A 205 -21.39 -0.80 0.28
N VAL A 206 -22.02 -1.66 -0.46
CA VAL A 206 -23.07 -2.57 0.03
C VAL A 206 -22.45 -3.86 0.55
N THR A 207 -22.84 -4.28 1.75
CA THR A 207 -22.51 -5.62 2.27
C THR A 207 -23.55 -6.64 1.77
N VAL A 208 -23.09 -7.66 1.08
CA VAL A 208 -23.88 -8.85 0.75
C VAL A 208 -23.60 -9.90 1.81
N ARG A 209 -24.57 -10.10 2.73
CA ARG A 209 -24.38 -10.99 3.89
C ARG A 209 -23.98 -12.39 3.45
N GLY A 210 -22.96 -12.96 4.10
CA GLY A 210 -22.43 -14.29 3.81
C GLY A 210 -21.57 -14.37 2.55
N VAL A 211 -21.51 -13.34 1.70
CA VAL A 211 -20.78 -13.34 0.43
C VAL A 211 -19.62 -12.34 0.46
N GLY A 212 -19.91 -11.04 0.57
CA GLY A 212 -18.86 -10.03 0.50
C GLY A 212 -19.37 -8.62 0.28
N TYR A 213 -18.77 -7.89 -0.66
CA TYR A 213 -19.01 -6.47 -0.90
C TYR A 213 -19.19 -6.17 -2.38
N ARG A 214 -19.97 -5.14 -2.67
CA ARG A 214 -20.10 -4.53 -4.01
C ARG A 214 -20.24 -3.02 -3.90
N LEU A 215 -19.99 -2.31 -4.98
CA LEU A 215 -20.39 -0.91 -5.10
C LEU A 215 -21.92 -0.82 -5.21
N ARG A 216 -22.47 0.30 -4.77
CA ARG A 216 -23.91 0.55 -4.91
C ARG A 216 -24.26 0.83 -6.37
#